data_69c6954805cf6cc37a88c84ea9ed29a8
#
_entry.id   69c6954805cf6cc37a88c84ea9ed29a8
#
_cell.length_a   1.000
_cell.length_b   1.000
_cell.length_c   1.000
_cell.angle_alpha   90.00
_cell.angle_beta   90.00
_cell.angle_gamma   90.00
#
_symmetry.space_group_name_H-M   'P 1'
#
loop_
_entity.id
_entity.type
_entity.pdbx_description
1 polymer ?
#
loop_
_entity_poly.entity_id
_entity_poly.type
_entity_poly.pdbx_seq_one_letter_code
_entity_poly.pdbx_strand_id
1 'polypeptide(L)'
;MIDIASLSANELVTKLKSGDLSSVELCKLYIKRINEFEKDVQAWSFLDKKILLEKAEEADEYRKSGKPLGALHGLPVAIKDIIGTYDMPTECGTVFRKKMSSSQD
;
A
#
# COMPACT_ATOMS: atom_id res chain seq x y z
N MET A 1 12.67 7.55 15.11
CA MET A 1 11.52 7.28 14.21
C MET A 1 11.93 7.55 12.76
N ILE A 2 11.54 6.67 11.85
CA ILE A 2 11.85 6.83 10.43
C ILE A 2 10.95 7.92 9.84
N ASP A 3 11.56 8.92 9.21
CA ASP A 3 10.82 9.89 8.40
C ASP A 3 10.65 9.32 6.99
N ILE A 4 9.48 8.71 6.75
CA ILE A 4 9.17 8.08 5.45
C ILE A 4 9.14 9.09 4.29
N ALA A 5 8.93 10.37 4.57
CA ALA A 5 8.90 11.39 3.53
C ALA A 5 10.28 11.72 2.99
N SER A 6 11.34 11.40 3.73
CA SER A 6 12.72 11.65 3.33
C SER A 6 13.37 10.49 2.57
N LEU A 7 12.72 9.31 2.55
CA LEU A 7 13.29 8.10 1.94
C LEU A 7 12.71 7.84 0.56
N SER A 8 13.57 7.46 -0.37
CA SER A 8 13.15 6.99 -1.70
C SER A 8 12.55 5.57 -1.62
N ALA A 9 11.83 5.17 -2.67
CA ALA A 9 11.31 3.81 -2.78
C ALA A 9 12.42 2.76 -2.72
N ASN A 10 13.57 3.03 -3.36
CA ASN A 10 14.72 2.11 -3.32
C ASN A 10 15.27 1.95 -1.89
N GLU A 11 15.38 3.03 -1.15
CA GLU A 11 15.83 2.99 0.25
C GLU A 11 14.85 2.22 1.13
N LEU A 12 13.54 2.42 0.93
CA LEU A 12 12.52 1.67 1.65
C LEU A 12 12.58 0.18 1.33
N VAL A 13 12.69 -0.19 0.05
CA VAL A 13 12.80 -1.60 -0.37
C VAL A 13 14.03 -2.26 0.24
N THR A 14 15.17 -1.57 0.27
CA THR A 14 16.39 -2.09 0.88
C THR A 14 16.15 -2.42 2.37
N LYS A 15 15.50 -1.51 3.10
CA LYS A 15 15.17 -1.73 4.52
C LYS A 15 14.16 -2.85 4.73
N LEU A 16 13.17 -2.97 3.85
CA LEU A 16 12.19 -4.05 3.90
C LEU A 16 12.83 -5.41 3.67
N LYS A 17 13.74 -5.52 2.70
CA LYS A 17 14.44 -6.78 2.40
C LYS A 17 15.39 -7.19 3.52
N SER A 18 16.09 -6.24 4.13
CA SER A 18 17.00 -6.53 5.24
C SER A 18 16.29 -6.84 6.56
N GLY A 19 15.02 -6.45 6.67
CA GLY A 19 14.27 -6.58 7.92
C GLY A 19 14.47 -5.41 8.90
N ASP A 20 15.21 -4.38 8.51
CA ASP A 20 15.37 -3.17 9.32
C ASP A 20 14.05 -2.41 9.48
N LEU A 21 13.14 -2.61 8.53
CA LEU A 21 11.79 -2.07 8.52
C LEU A 21 10.82 -3.18 8.09
N SER A 22 9.73 -3.39 8.82
CA SER A 22 8.71 -4.32 8.37
C SER A 22 7.69 -3.62 7.46
N SER A 23 7.00 -4.39 6.62
CA SER A 23 5.92 -3.87 5.79
C SER A 23 4.77 -3.33 6.64
N VAL A 24 4.45 -4.00 7.75
CA VAL A 24 3.44 -3.54 8.71
C VAL A 24 3.83 -2.19 9.31
N GLU A 25 5.07 -2.03 9.76
CA GLU A 25 5.55 -0.74 10.31
C GLU A 25 5.44 0.38 9.29
N LEU A 26 5.88 0.12 8.05
CA LEU A 26 5.80 1.10 6.98
C LEU A 26 4.36 1.50 6.66
N CYS A 27 3.46 0.52 6.56
CA CYS A 27 2.03 0.80 6.31
C CYS A 27 1.39 1.59 7.44
N LYS A 28 1.75 1.32 8.69
CA LYS A 28 1.25 2.09 9.85
C LYS A 28 1.71 3.55 9.79
N LEU A 29 2.95 3.79 9.37
CA LEU A 29 3.47 5.16 9.20
C LEU A 29 2.70 5.91 8.10
N TYR A 30 2.41 5.26 6.96
CA TYR A 30 1.60 5.88 5.91
C TYR A 30 0.15 6.11 6.36
N ILE A 31 -0.46 5.17 7.06
CA ILE A 31 -1.82 5.34 7.60
C ILE A 31 -1.87 6.55 8.55
N LYS A 32 -0.88 6.69 9.42
CA LYS A 32 -0.78 7.85 10.30
C LYS A 32 -0.74 9.16 9.50
N ARG A 33 0.09 9.21 8.47
CA ARG A 33 0.20 10.39 7.60
C ARG A 33 -1.11 10.67 6.85
N ILE A 34 -1.76 9.64 6.34
CA ILE A 34 -3.06 9.77 5.68
C ILE A 34 -4.09 10.33 6.65
N ASN A 35 -4.16 9.83 7.88
CA ASN A 35 -5.09 10.32 8.88
C ASN A 35 -4.87 11.81 9.22
N GLU A 36 -3.64 12.29 9.12
CA GLU A 36 -3.32 13.69 9.38
C GLU A 36 -3.77 14.63 8.25
N PHE A 37 -3.65 14.20 7.01
CA PHE A 37 -3.78 15.08 5.85
C PHE A 37 -4.97 14.82 4.93
N GLU A 38 -5.58 13.63 4.96
CA GLU A 38 -6.57 13.23 3.95
C GLU A 38 -7.84 14.11 3.96
N LYS A 39 -8.29 14.57 5.11
CA LYS A 39 -9.46 15.46 5.17
C LYS A 39 -9.26 16.75 4.40
N ASP A 40 -8.02 17.22 4.28
CA ASP A 40 -7.68 18.43 3.54
C ASP A 40 -7.29 18.12 2.09
N VAL A 41 -6.64 16.98 1.84
CA VAL A 41 -6.12 16.59 0.52
C VAL A 41 -7.15 15.80 -0.30
N GLN A 42 -7.90 14.91 0.31
CA GLN A 42 -8.91 14.05 -0.33
C GLN A 42 -8.35 13.29 -1.54
N ALA A 43 -7.17 12.66 -1.35
CA ALA A 43 -6.48 11.95 -2.43
C ALA A 43 -7.04 10.54 -2.69
N TRP A 44 -7.66 9.90 -1.70
CA TRP A 44 -8.04 8.51 -1.77
C TRP A 44 -9.53 8.34 -2.11
N SER A 45 -9.85 7.73 -3.25
CA SER A 45 -11.21 7.34 -3.56
C SER A 45 -11.60 6.03 -2.86
N PHE A 46 -10.63 5.15 -2.62
CA PHE A 46 -10.79 3.93 -1.84
C PHE A 46 -9.51 3.66 -1.04
N LEU A 47 -9.67 3.37 0.24
CA LEU A 47 -8.59 2.91 1.11
C LEU A 47 -9.19 2.05 2.22
N ASP A 48 -8.88 0.76 2.22
CA ASP A 48 -9.21 -0.15 3.32
C ASP A 48 -7.94 -0.41 4.13
N LYS A 49 -7.84 0.23 5.27
CA LYS A 49 -6.66 0.15 6.14
C LYS A 49 -6.45 -1.25 6.72
N LYS A 50 -7.54 -1.98 6.96
CA LYS A 50 -7.47 -3.35 7.46
C LYS A 50 -6.86 -4.28 6.42
N ILE A 51 -7.36 -4.25 5.18
CA ILE A 51 -6.84 -5.06 4.09
C ILE A 51 -5.37 -4.71 3.82
N LEU A 52 -5.03 -3.43 3.85
CA LEU A 52 -3.64 -2.99 3.67
C LEU A 52 -2.71 -3.63 4.71
N LEU A 53 -3.11 -3.61 5.98
CA LEU A 53 -2.30 -4.20 7.06
C LEU A 53 -2.24 -5.73 6.98
N GLU A 54 -3.33 -6.40 6.60
CA GLU A 54 -3.33 -7.85 6.37
C GLU A 54 -2.33 -8.24 5.27
N LYS A 55 -2.32 -7.52 4.16
CA LYS A 55 -1.35 -7.75 3.07
C LYS A 55 0.08 -7.44 3.49
N ALA A 56 0.27 -6.45 4.34
CA ALA A 56 1.59 -6.14 4.90
C ALA A 56 2.09 -7.27 5.81
N GLU A 57 1.22 -7.85 6.62
CA GLU A 57 1.54 -9.01 7.46
C GLU A 57 1.94 -10.22 6.60
N GLU A 58 1.20 -10.49 5.53
CA GLU A 58 1.54 -11.55 4.58
C GLU A 58 2.93 -11.34 3.97
N ALA A 59 3.27 -10.10 3.60
CA ALA A 59 4.57 -9.76 3.05
C ALA A 59 5.69 -9.99 4.07
N ASP A 60 5.48 -9.62 5.33
CA ASP A 60 6.46 -9.84 6.40
C ASP A 60 6.67 -11.33 6.68
N GLU A 61 5.59 -12.12 6.70
CA GLU A 61 5.67 -13.58 6.84
C GLU A 61 6.43 -14.21 5.66
N TYR A 62 6.15 -13.76 4.45
CA TYR A 62 6.84 -14.25 3.25
C TYR A 62 8.36 -13.97 3.33
N ARG A 63 8.76 -12.78 3.80
CA ARG A 63 10.18 -12.45 4.00
C ARG A 63 10.83 -13.41 4.99
N LYS A 64 10.16 -13.71 6.09
CA LYS A 64 10.68 -14.64 7.12
C LYS A 64 10.83 -16.06 6.62
N SER A 65 10.10 -16.44 5.58
CA SER A 65 10.18 -17.79 5.00
C SER A 65 11.52 -18.09 4.31
N GLY A 66 12.33 -17.07 4.02
CA GLY A 66 13.61 -17.21 3.33
C GLY A 66 13.51 -17.40 1.82
N LYS A 67 12.32 -17.33 1.25
CA LYS A 67 12.12 -17.42 -0.20
C LYS A 67 12.63 -16.17 -0.92
N PRO A 68 12.99 -16.27 -2.23
CA PRO A 68 13.40 -15.10 -2.99
C PRO A 68 12.35 -13.99 -2.97
N LEU A 69 12.79 -12.75 -2.78
CA LEU A 69 11.92 -11.58 -2.70
C LEU A 69 11.84 -10.86 -4.04
N GLY A 70 10.63 -10.41 -4.41
CA GLY A 70 10.42 -9.55 -5.57
C GLY A 70 11.08 -8.18 -5.41
N ALA A 71 11.23 -7.46 -6.53
CA ALA A 71 11.90 -6.16 -6.55
C ALA A 71 11.24 -5.11 -5.66
N LEU A 72 9.91 -5.17 -5.49
CA LEU A 72 9.12 -4.23 -4.70
C LEU A 72 8.52 -4.88 -3.45
N HIS A 73 9.13 -5.94 -2.96
CA HIS A 73 8.61 -6.71 -1.84
C HIS A 73 8.27 -5.83 -0.62
N GLY A 74 7.04 -5.95 -0.16
CA GLY A 74 6.56 -5.28 1.05
C GLY A 74 6.29 -3.77 0.91
N LEU A 75 6.57 -3.19 -0.28
CA LEU A 75 6.34 -1.77 -0.51
C LEU A 75 4.86 -1.52 -0.86
N PRO A 76 4.15 -0.69 -0.09
CA PRO A 76 2.79 -0.29 -0.46
C PRO A 76 2.83 0.65 -1.66
N VAL A 77 1.87 0.49 -2.58
CA VAL A 77 1.76 1.31 -3.78
C VAL A 77 0.34 1.86 -3.91
N ALA A 78 0.23 3.07 -4.44
CA ALA A 78 -1.05 3.67 -4.79
C ALA A 78 -1.34 3.39 -6.26
N ILE A 79 -2.60 3.03 -6.56
CA ILE A 79 -3.05 2.74 -7.92
C ILE A 79 -4.13 3.75 -8.28
N LYS A 80 -3.98 4.39 -9.42
CA LYS A 80 -4.96 5.38 -9.89
C LYS A 80 -6.31 4.72 -10.18
N ASP A 81 -7.39 5.41 -9.86
CA ASP A 81 -8.77 4.90 -9.97
C ASP A 81 -9.31 4.79 -11.41
N ILE A 82 -8.44 4.63 -12.37
CA ILE A 82 -8.75 4.28 -13.76
C ILE A 82 -8.17 2.93 -14.13
N ILE A 83 -7.36 2.34 -13.24
CA ILE A 83 -6.70 1.05 -13.46
C ILE A 83 -7.52 -0.02 -12.75
N GLY A 84 -7.95 -1.04 -13.50
CA GLY A 84 -8.74 -2.14 -12.95
C GLY A 84 -7.91 -3.00 -12.00
N THR A 85 -8.46 -3.25 -10.81
CA THR A 85 -7.94 -4.23 -9.85
C THR A 85 -9.10 -5.09 -9.39
N TYR A 86 -8.84 -6.38 -9.15
CA TYR A 86 -9.92 -7.29 -8.76
C TYR A 86 -10.37 -7.07 -7.31
N ASP A 87 -9.53 -6.52 -6.48
CA ASP A 87 -9.72 -6.42 -5.02
C ASP A 87 -10.21 -5.04 -4.55
N MET A 88 -10.34 -4.07 -5.46
CA MET A 88 -10.80 -2.72 -5.14
C MET A 88 -11.74 -2.19 -6.22
N PRO A 89 -12.68 -1.27 -5.85
CA PRO A 89 -13.51 -0.60 -6.86
C PRO A 89 -12.68 0.19 -7.85
N THR A 90 -13.10 0.19 -9.12
CA THR A 90 -12.52 1.03 -10.18
C THR A 90 -13.65 1.91 -10.69
N GLU A 91 -13.74 3.12 -10.15
CA GLU A 91 -14.89 4.01 -10.34
C GLU A 91 -14.68 5.08 -11.40
N CYS A 92 -13.43 5.33 -11.79
CA CYS A 92 -13.04 6.33 -12.80
C CYS A 92 -13.60 7.74 -12.53
N GLY A 93 -13.84 8.07 -11.25
CA GLY A 93 -14.40 9.37 -10.87
C GLY A 93 -15.86 9.56 -11.23
N THR A 94 -16.61 8.51 -11.57
CA THR A 94 -18.01 8.60 -11.98
C THR A 94 -18.94 7.76 -11.10
N VAL A 95 -20.13 8.31 -10.82
CA VAL A 95 -21.15 7.60 -10.04
C VAL A 95 -21.71 6.38 -10.78
N PHE A 96 -21.63 6.33 -12.09
CA PHE A 96 -22.07 5.18 -12.90
C PHE A 96 -21.27 3.92 -12.64
N ARG A 97 -20.03 4.04 -12.13
CA ARG A 97 -19.14 2.92 -11.83
C ARG A 97 -18.91 2.74 -10.34
N LYS A 98 -19.74 3.36 -9.52
CA LYS A 98 -19.58 3.28 -8.06
C LYS A 98 -19.61 1.84 -7.58
N LYS A 99 -18.56 1.45 -6.81
CA LYS A 99 -18.34 0.10 -6.28
C LYS A 99 -18.12 -0.99 -7.32
N MET A 100 -17.91 -0.64 -8.59
CA MET A 100 -17.55 -1.64 -9.61
C MET A 100 -16.07 -2.03 -9.50
N SER A 101 -15.79 -3.33 -9.63
CA SER A 101 -14.41 -3.84 -9.65
C SER A 101 -14.15 -4.58 -10.96
N SER A 102 -12.87 -4.66 -11.32
CA SER A 102 -12.43 -5.51 -12.43
C SER A 102 -12.45 -6.98 -12.02
N SER A 103 -12.64 -7.89 -12.98
CA SER A 103 -12.54 -9.34 -12.75
C SER A 103 -11.07 -9.81 -12.65
N GLN A 104 -10.13 -8.99 -13.06
CA GLN A 104 -8.68 -9.24 -13.04
C GLN A 104 -7.92 -7.92 -13.01
N ASP A 105 -6.70 -8.01 -12.58
CA ASP A 105 -5.80 -6.85 -12.56
C ASP A 105 -5.33 -6.44 -13.96
#